data_4fa5aa7a0cb4f296c8ff37c9676bbf25
#
_entry.id   4fa5aa7a0cb4f296c8ff37c9676bbf25
#
_cell.length_a   1.000
_cell.length_b   1.000
_cell.length_c   1.000
_cell.angle_alpha   90.00
_cell.angle_beta   90.00
_cell.angle_gamma   90.00
#
_symmetry.space_group_name_H-M   'P 1'
#
loop_
_entity.id
_entity.type
_entity.pdbx_description
1 polymer ?
#
loop_
_entity_poly.entity_id
_entity_poly.type
_entity_poly.pdbx_seq_one_letter_code
_entity_poly.pdbx_strand_id
1 'polypeptide(L)'
;MELTQRPRRLRSGDTIRRMCRETRLSADSLIYPIFVDETLSGKRPIDSLPGQFQYGLDTVEEAVAECIAAGVRSCILFGIPAHKDAVGSSAWDANGVIQNAIRKIKATYPDFYVITDVCMCEYTDHGHCGALCGHDVDNDATLEDRKSVV
;
A
#
# COMPACT_ATOMS: atom_id res chain seq x y z
N MET A 1 -4.81 17.41 -54.58
CA MET A 1 -5.97 17.48 -53.66
C MET A 1 -5.55 18.29 -52.45
N GLU A 2 -6.04 19.49 -52.28
CA GLU A 2 -5.77 20.29 -51.08
C GLU A 2 -6.72 19.85 -49.98
N LEU A 3 -6.15 19.45 -48.86
CA LEU A 3 -6.90 19.10 -47.67
C LEU A 3 -7.41 20.37 -46.99
N THR A 4 -8.70 20.60 -47.03
CA THR A 4 -9.37 21.76 -46.40
C THR A 4 -9.53 21.58 -44.87
N GLN A 5 -9.44 20.35 -44.37
CA GLN A 5 -9.47 20.05 -42.94
C GLN A 5 -8.20 19.34 -42.49
N ARG A 6 -7.63 19.78 -41.38
CA ARG A 6 -6.45 19.18 -40.73
C ARG A 6 -6.76 18.92 -39.28
N PRO A 7 -7.28 17.71 -38.93
CA PRO A 7 -7.78 17.42 -37.58
C PRO A 7 -6.69 17.21 -36.50
N ARG A 8 -5.50 17.81 -36.72
CA ARG A 8 -4.36 17.73 -35.79
C ARG A 8 -4.06 19.02 -35.06
N ARG A 9 -4.95 20.01 -35.08
CA ARG A 9 -4.73 21.30 -34.42
C ARG A 9 -4.43 21.19 -32.94
N LEU A 10 -5.12 20.27 -32.24
CA LEU A 10 -4.93 20.00 -30.81
C LEU A 10 -3.60 19.27 -30.49
N ARG A 11 -2.82 18.92 -31.50
CA ARG A 11 -1.53 18.23 -31.37
C ARG A 11 -0.35 19.07 -31.87
N SER A 12 -0.58 20.36 -32.22
CA SER A 12 0.42 21.24 -32.85
C SER A 12 1.55 21.64 -31.92
N GLY A 13 1.41 21.51 -30.62
CA GLY A 13 2.44 21.82 -29.63
C GLY A 13 2.19 21.17 -28.29
N ASP A 14 3.20 21.21 -27.41
CA ASP A 14 3.09 20.57 -26.09
C ASP A 14 2.05 21.28 -25.22
N THR A 15 1.96 22.60 -25.27
CA THR A 15 0.98 23.35 -24.49
C THR A 15 -0.45 22.96 -24.84
N ILE A 16 -0.80 22.92 -26.13
CA ILE A 16 -2.18 22.54 -26.51
C ILE A 16 -2.48 21.08 -26.20
N ARG A 17 -1.49 20.18 -26.32
CA ARG A 17 -1.65 18.79 -25.90
C ARG A 17 -1.90 18.66 -24.40
N ARG A 18 -1.24 19.45 -23.57
CA ARG A 18 -1.49 19.48 -22.13
C ARG A 18 -2.88 20.01 -21.80
N MET A 19 -3.34 21.05 -22.49
CA MET A 19 -4.69 21.61 -22.30
C MET A 19 -5.80 20.61 -22.64
N CYS A 20 -5.59 19.79 -23.68
CA CYS A 20 -6.56 18.83 -24.19
C CYS A 20 -6.41 17.41 -23.60
N ARG A 21 -5.45 17.20 -22.69
CA ARG A 21 -5.20 15.89 -22.08
C ARG A 21 -6.36 15.51 -21.17
N GLU A 22 -6.98 14.35 -21.44
CA GLU A 22 -8.06 13.78 -20.63
C GLU A 22 -7.50 13.18 -19.33
N THR A 23 -6.39 12.43 -19.44
CA THR A 23 -5.72 11.84 -18.27
C THR A 23 -4.72 12.81 -17.67
N ARG A 24 -4.92 13.17 -16.42
CA ARG A 24 -4.01 14.02 -15.64
C ARG A 24 -3.50 13.25 -14.44
N LEU A 25 -2.16 13.23 -14.26
CA LEU A 25 -1.52 12.67 -13.09
C LEU A 25 -1.21 13.80 -12.10
N SER A 26 -1.57 13.58 -10.83
CA SER A 26 -1.21 14.44 -9.71
C SER A 26 -0.64 13.57 -8.59
N ALA A 27 0.30 14.11 -7.83
CA ALA A 27 0.80 13.45 -6.62
C ALA A 27 -0.33 13.17 -5.61
N ASP A 28 -1.38 14.00 -5.59
CA ASP A 28 -2.55 13.82 -4.72
C ASP A 28 -3.39 12.58 -5.07
N SER A 29 -3.21 12.02 -6.27
CA SER A 29 -3.90 10.80 -6.71
C SER A 29 -3.07 9.52 -6.48
N LEU A 30 -1.89 9.64 -5.90
CA LEU A 30 -0.99 8.53 -5.68
C LEU A 30 -1.08 8.02 -4.24
N ILE A 31 -1.10 6.71 -4.10
CA ILE A 31 -1.00 5.98 -2.83
C ILE A 31 0.29 5.16 -2.88
N TYR A 32 1.22 5.41 -1.97
CA TYR A 32 2.50 4.71 -1.96
C TYR A 32 2.42 3.44 -1.11
N PRO A 33 2.78 2.26 -1.65
CA PRO A 33 2.82 1.03 -0.87
C PRO A 33 4.06 1.01 0.04
N ILE A 34 3.87 0.71 1.32
CA ILE A 34 4.94 0.54 2.31
C ILE A 34 4.83 -0.84 2.94
N PHE A 35 5.91 -1.61 2.86
CA PHE A 35 6.01 -2.94 3.45
C PHE A 35 6.71 -2.83 4.81
N VAL A 36 6.01 -3.21 5.88
CA VAL A 36 6.53 -3.13 7.25
C VAL A 36 6.80 -4.53 7.77
N ASP A 37 8.07 -4.83 8.04
CA ASP A 37 8.52 -6.13 8.55
C ASP A 37 8.80 -6.02 10.05
N GLU A 38 8.06 -6.80 10.84
CA GLU A 38 8.13 -6.79 12.31
C GLU A 38 9.49 -7.25 12.84
N THR A 39 10.16 -8.13 12.07
CA THR A 39 11.44 -8.72 12.48
C THR A 39 12.66 -7.92 12.05
N LEU A 40 12.46 -6.92 11.19
CA LEU A 40 13.53 -6.14 10.60
C LEU A 40 13.88 -4.93 11.48
N SER A 41 15.18 -4.68 11.63
CA SER A 41 15.72 -3.39 12.06
C SER A 41 16.38 -2.70 10.88
N GLY A 42 16.01 -1.45 10.62
CA GLY A 42 16.44 -0.73 9.42
C GLY A 42 15.57 -1.01 8.20
N LYS A 43 16.16 -1.00 7.02
CA LYS A 43 15.48 -1.28 5.76
C LYS A 43 16.21 -2.32 4.90
N ARG A 44 15.45 -3.13 4.17
CA ARG A 44 15.95 -4.18 3.28
C ARG A 44 15.37 -4.01 1.87
N PRO A 45 16.19 -4.01 0.81
CA PRO A 45 15.68 -3.92 -0.56
C PRO A 45 14.82 -5.14 -0.91
N ILE A 46 13.83 -4.93 -1.78
CA ILE A 46 12.99 -6.00 -2.34
C ILE A 46 13.55 -6.32 -3.72
N ASP A 47 14.19 -7.48 -3.89
CA ASP A 47 14.90 -7.85 -5.13
C ASP A 47 14.00 -7.83 -6.37
N SER A 48 12.74 -8.25 -6.22
CA SER A 48 11.75 -8.26 -7.31
C SER A 48 11.16 -6.89 -7.65
N LEU A 49 11.39 -5.87 -6.81
CA LEU A 49 10.86 -4.51 -6.96
C LEU A 49 12.00 -3.49 -6.81
N PRO A 50 12.79 -3.24 -7.87
CA PRO A 50 13.93 -2.32 -7.79
C PRO A 50 13.54 -0.94 -7.26
N GLY A 51 14.27 -0.46 -6.25
CA GLY A 51 14.02 0.83 -5.60
C GLY A 51 12.94 0.79 -4.50
N GLN A 52 12.36 -0.38 -4.22
CA GLN A 52 11.45 -0.59 -3.10
C GLN A 52 12.12 -1.32 -1.95
N PHE A 53 11.64 -1.06 -0.73
CA PHE A 53 12.21 -1.60 0.49
C PHE A 53 11.13 -2.15 1.41
N GLN A 54 11.51 -3.14 2.21
CA GLN A 54 10.84 -3.47 3.45
C GLN A 54 11.45 -2.61 4.54
N TYR A 55 10.62 -2.09 5.43
CA TYR A 55 11.03 -1.21 6.52
C TYR A 55 10.74 -1.88 7.86
N GLY A 56 11.68 -1.81 8.78
CA GLY A 56 11.42 -2.11 10.17
C GLY A 56 10.55 -1.04 10.81
N LEU A 57 9.99 -1.36 11.97
CA LEU A 57 9.24 -0.36 12.77
C LEU A 57 10.10 0.85 13.14
N ASP A 58 11.40 0.69 13.26
CA ASP A 58 12.36 1.76 13.57
C ASP A 58 12.59 2.75 12.42
N THR A 59 12.32 2.35 11.17
CA THR A 59 12.60 3.16 9.96
C THR A 59 11.38 3.46 9.10
N VAL A 60 10.18 3.01 9.47
CA VAL A 60 8.95 3.24 8.68
C VAL A 60 8.66 4.74 8.45
N GLU A 61 9.08 5.60 9.37
CA GLU A 61 8.93 7.06 9.26
C GLU A 61 9.81 7.66 8.14
N GLU A 62 10.93 7.02 7.78
CA GLU A 62 11.77 7.44 6.65
C GLU A 62 11.01 7.29 5.33
N ALA A 63 10.27 6.19 5.14
CA ALA A 63 9.43 5.98 3.95
C ALA A 63 8.36 7.07 3.83
N VAL A 64 7.74 7.46 4.94
CA VAL A 64 6.75 8.54 4.97
C VAL A 64 7.39 9.89 4.65
N ALA A 65 8.58 10.17 5.19
CA ALA A 65 9.31 11.39 4.88
C ALA A 65 9.66 11.50 3.38
N GLU A 66 10.09 10.38 2.77
CA GLU A 66 10.38 10.29 1.33
C GLU A 66 9.09 10.56 0.50
N CYS A 67 7.93 10.01 0.90
CA CYS A 67 6.64 10.28 0.26
C CYS A 67 6.29 11.77 0.31
N ILE A 68 6.39 12.37 1.50
CA ILE A 68 6.08 13.80 1.70
C ILE A 68 7.01 14.68 0.85
N ALA A 69 8.30 14.37 0.80
CA ALA A 69 9.27 15.08 -0.02
C ALA A 69 8.97 14.99 -1.52
N ALA A 70 8.41 13.85 -1.97
CA ALA A 70 7.94 13.65 -3.34
C ALA A 70 6.56 14.27 -3.62
N GLY A 71 5.90 14.87 -2.63
CA GLY A 71 4.56 15.47 -2.74
C GLY A 71 3.41 14.47 -2.59
N VAL A 72 3.69 13.20 -2.29
CA VAL A 72 2.67 12.16 -2.03
C VAL A 72 2.20 12.26 -0.58
N ARG A 73 0.88 12.24 -0.35
CA ARG A 73 0.27 12.48 0.96
C ARG A 73 -0.43 11.26 1.57
N SER A 74 -0.32 10.11 0.91
CA SER A 74 -0.96 8.89 1.36
C SER A 74 -0.12 7.65 1.11
N CYS A 75 -0.25 6.67 1.98
CA CYS A 75 0.31 5.34 1.79
C CYS A 75 -0.72 4.24 2.08
N ILE A 76 -0.43 3.05 1.56
CA ILE A 76 -1.06 1.81 1.99
C ILE A 76 0.00 0.93 2.65
N LEU A 77 -0.32 0.38 3.83
CA LEU A 77 0.59 -0.44 4.61
C LEU A 77 0.32 -1.93 4.37
N PHE A 78 1.39 -2.68 4.14
CA PHE A 78 1.39 -4.14 4.08
C PHE A 78 2.29 -4.68 5.20
N GLY A 79 1.72 -5.53 6.06
CA GLY A 79 2.41 -6.05 7.22
C GLY A 79 3.10 -7.39 6.97
N ILE A 80 4.31 -7.55 7.46
CA ILE A 80 5.02 -8.82 7.49
C ILE A 80 5.22 -9.16 8.97
N PRO A 81 4.31 -9.96 9.58
CA PRO A 81 4.37 -10.29 10.98
C PRO A 81 5.48 -11.28 11.28
N ALA A 82 6.00 -11.26 12.51
CA ALA A 82 7.00 -12.20 12.99
C ALA A 82 6.44 -13.64 13.10
N HIS A 83 5.14 -13.75 13.36
CA HIS A 83 4.45 -15.04 13.52
C HIS A 83 3.21 -15.10 12.64
N LYS A 84 3.01 -16.25 12.00
CA LYS A 84 1.85 -16.57 11.20
C LYS A 84 1.21 -17.84 11.69
N ASP A 85 -0.11 -17.92 11.63
CA ASP A 85 -0.88 -19.10 12.00
C ASP A 85 -2.03 -19.37 11.03
N ALA A 86 -2.77 -20.46 11.24
CA ALA A 86 -3.83 -20.86 10.32
C ALA A 86 -5.03 -19.88 10.25
N VAL A 87 -5.19 -19.02 11.26
CA VAL A 87 -6.28 -18.05 11.33
C VAL A 87 -5.80 -16.60 11.13
N GLY A 88 -4.49 -16.38 11.01
CA GLY A 88 -3.91 -15.06 10.83
C GLY A 88 -4.08 -14.14 12.05
N SER A 89 -3.97 -14.69 13.28
CA SER A 89 -4.30 -13.99 14.52
C SER A 89 -3.52 -12.69 14.74
N SER A 90 -2.32 -12.58 14.20
CA SER A 90 -1.51 -11.35 14.26
C SER A 90 -2.13 -10.16 13.50
N ALA A 91 -3.12 -10.38 12.63
CA ALA A 91 -3.80 -9.31 11.90
C ALA A 91 -4.61 -8.38 12.81
N TRP A 92 -5.22 -8.93 13.86
CA TRP A 92 -6.05 -8.16 14.82
C TRP A 92 -5.40 -7.96 16.19
N ASP A 93 -4.13 -8.33 16.33
CA ASP A 93 -3.40 -8.04 17.57
C ASP A 93 -3.27 -6.52 17.73
N ALA A 94 -3.73 -6.01 18.88
CA ALA A 94 -3.63 -4.59 19.22
C ALA A 94 -2.18 -4.06 19.19
N ASN A 95 -1.19 -4.94 19.33
CA ASN A 95 0.23 -4.64 19.24
C ASN A 95 0.88 -5.24 17.97
N GLY A 96 0.08 -5.63 16.98
CA GLY A 96 0.57 -6.13 15.70
C GLY A 96 1.41 -5.10 14.92
N VAL A 97 2.11 -5.59 13.91
CA VAL A 97 3.07 -4.80 13.14
C VAL A 97 2.42 -3.55 12.51
N ILE A 98 1.22 -3.68 11.94
CA ILE A 98 0.51 -2.56 11.30
C ILE A 98 -0.02 -1.59 12.33
N GLN A 99 -0.61 -2.06 13.44
CA GLN A 99 -1.11 -1.22 14.53
C GLN A 99 0.01 -0.38 15.16
N ASN A 100 1.19 -0.97 15.32
CA ASN A 100 2.37 -0.24 15.81
C ASN A 100 2.91 0.75 14.77
N ALA A 101 2.95 0.37 13.49
CA ALA A 101 3.38 1.27 12.41
C ALA A 101 2.46 2.50 12.31
N ILE A 102 1.14 2.30 12.38
CA ILE A 102 0.15 3.40 12.36
C ILE A 102 0.38 4.35 13.51
N ARG A 103 0.50 3.83 14.75
CA ARG A 103 0.75 4.68 15.93
C ARG A 103 2.00 5.53 15.74
N LYS A 104 3.07 4.92 15.26
CA LYS A 104 4.34 5.60 15.04
C LYS A 104 4.25 6.66 13.96
N ILE A 105 3.68 6.32 12.80
CA ILE A 105 3.48 7.29 11.70
C ILE A 105 2.61 8.45 12.16
N LYS A 106 1.48 8.18 12.83
CA LYS A 106 0.55 9.21 13.28
C LYS A 106 1.09 10.09 14.41
N ALA A 107 2.00 9.58 15.22
CA ALA A 107 2.68 10.39 16.24
C ALA A 107 3.58 11.46 15.61
N THR A 108 4.26 11.14 14.50
CA THR A 108 5.20 12.06 13.82
C THR A 108 4.52 12.85 12.70
N TYR A 109 3.60 12.23 11.96
CA TYR A 109 2.92 12.80 10.79
C TYR A 109 1.39 12.67 10.93
N PRO A 110 0.74 13.43 11.81
CA PRO A 110 -0.70 13.29 12.10
C PRO A 110 -1.60 13.49 10.88
N ASP A 111 -1.22 14.36 9.95
CA ASP A 111 -1.99 14.70 8.75
C ASP A 111 -1.71 13.76 7.55
N PHE A 112 -0.73 12.86 7.65
CA PHE A 112 -0.43 11.92 6.57
C PHE A 112 -1.51 10.85 6.50
N TYR A 113 -2.06 10.61 5.31
CA TYR A 113 -3.18 9.67 5.15
C TYR A 113 -2.65 8.24 5.06
N VAL A 114 -3.06 7.41 6.01
CA VAL A 114 -2.65 6.00 6.09
C VAL A 114 -3.84 5.11 5.77
N ILE A 115 -3.64 4.20 4.83
CA ILE A 115 -4.59 3.18 4.42
C ILE A 115 -4.04 1.83 4.90
N THR A 116 -4.89 0.96 5.40
CA THR A 116 -4.53 -0.42 5.73
C THR A 116 -5.13 -1.39 4.73
N ASP A 117 -4.39 -2.43 4.39
CA ASP A 117 -4.94 -3.56 3.66
C ASP A 117 -5.71 -4.48 4.61
N VAL A 118 -6.87 -4.95 4.19
CA VAL A 118 -7.71 -5.91 4.93
C VAL A 118 -7.56 -7.26 4.25
N CYS A 119 -6.35 -7.79 4.24
CA CYS A 119 -6.01 -9.09 3.67
C CYS A 119 -5.49 -10.04 4.77
N MET A 120 -5.89 -11.31 4.70
CA MET A 120 -5.45 -12.33 5.64
C MET A 120 -4.18 -13.05 5.19
N CYS A 121 -3.86 -13.08 3.89
CA CYS A 121 -2.75 -13.87 3.36
C CYS A 121 -1.37 -13.44 3.87
N GLU A 122 -1.24 -12.21 4.34
CA GLU A 122 -0.01 -11.71 4.98
C GLU A 122 0.24 -12.35 6.35
N TYR A 123 -0.84 -12.77 7.01
CA TYR A 123 -0.86 -13.23 8.41
C TYR A 123 -1.08 -14.73 8.55
N THR A 124 -1.65 -15.39 7.52
CA THR A 124 -1.85 -16.85 7.52
C THR A 124 -0.59 -17.59 7.13
N ASP A 125 -0.35 -18.76 7.76
CA ASP A 125 0.80 -19.62 7.48
C ASP A 125 0.71 -20.33 6.12
N HIS A 126 -0.52 -20.55 5.62
CA HIS A 126 -0.82 -21.15 4.32
C HIS A 126 -0.92 -20.12 3.17
N GLY A 127 -0.90 -18.80 3.46
CA GLY A 127 -0.89 -17.73 2.46
C GLY A 127 -2.21 -17.50 1.71
N HIS A 128 -3.33 -18.06 2.16
CA HIS A 128 -4.66 -17.78 1.61
C HIS A 128 -5.37 -16.67 2.41
N CYS A 129 -6.27 -15.93 1.72
CA CYS A 129 -6.98 -14.80 2.30
C CYS A 129 -8.22 -15.21 3.09
N GLY A 130 -8.11 -16.15 4.03
CA GLY A 130 -9.20 -16.58 4.88
C GLY A 130 -8.99 -17.96 5.49
N ALA A 131 -9.95 -18.37 6.31
CA ALA A 131 -10.00 -19.70 6.90
C ALA A 131 -10.16 -20.79 5.83
N LEU A 132 -9.45 -21.90 5.92
CA LEU A 132 -9.53 -22.99 4.96
C LEU A 132 -10.50 -24.09 5.42
N CYS A 133 -11.31 -24.58 4.47
CA CYS A 133 -12.03 -25.85 4.57
C CYS A 133 -11.51 -26.78 3.47
N GLY A 134 -10.63 -27.73 3.81
CA GLY A 134 -9.90 -28.53 2.85
C GLY A 134 -8.90 -27.70 2.02
N HIS A 135 -9.18 -27.52 0.72
CA HIS A 135 -8.34 -26.72 -0.20
C HIS A 135 -8.96 -25.37 -0.57
N ASP A 136 -10.19 -25.09 -0.12
CA ASP A 136 -10.92 -23.87 -0.47
C ASP A 136 -11.06 -22.95 0.75
N VAL A 137 -11.24 -21.66 0.49
CA VAL A 137 -11.52 -20.67 1.52
C VAL A 137 -12.99 -20.75 1.94
N ASP A 138 -13.23 -20.95 3.24
CA ASP A 138 -14.56 -20.86 3.84
C ASP A 138 -14.93 -19.38 4.02
N ASN A 139 -15.87 -18.89 3.22
CA ASN A 139 -16.29 -17.50 3.23
C ASN A 139 -16.95 -17.09 4.56
N ASP A 140 -17.79 -17.96 5.13
CA ASP A 140 -18.55 -17.61 6.33
C ASP A 140 -17.64 -17.54 7.56
N ALA A 141 -16.74 -18.53 7.73
CA ALA A 141 -15.71 -18.48 8.76
C ALA A 141 -14.75 -17.29 8.58
N THR A 142 -14.36 -16.99 7.33
CA THR A 142 -13.47 -15.88 7.02
C THR A 142 -14.08 -14.51 7.35
N LEU A 143 -15.40 -14.34 7.19
CA LEU A 143 -16.07 -13.08 7.51
C LEU A 143 -16.05 -12.74 9.00
N GLU A 144 -16.04 -13.75 9.86
CA GLU A 144 -15.88 -13.55 11.31
C GLU A 144 -14.51 -12.98 11.65
N ASP A 145 -13.46 -13.53 11.04
CA ASP A 145 -12.07 -13.10 11.26
C ASP A 145 -11.85 -11.68 10.71
N ARG A 146 -12.36 -11.37 9.50
CA ARG A 146 -12.21 -10.04 8.89
C ARG A 146 -12.86 -8.90 9.66
N LYS A 147 -13.92 -9.16 10.42
CA LYS A 147 -14.54 -8.15 11.31
C LYS A 147 -13.60 -7.68 12.41
N SER A 148 -12.61 -8.47 12.73
CA SER A 148 -11.64 -8.19 13.81
C SER A 148 -10.46 -7.35 13.35
N VAL A 149 -10.26 -7.21 12.03
CA VAL A 149 -9.11 -6.50 11.42
C VAL A 149 -9.40 -5.00 11.21
N VAL A 150 -10.64 -4.56 11.35
CA VAL A 150 -11.10 -3.16 11.08
C VAL A 150 -11.20 -2.34 12.35
#